data_ca7c137164cd272ab69f3c79546a884c
#
_entry.id   ca7c137164cd272ab69f3c79546a884c
#
_cell.length_a   1.000
_cell.length_b   1.000
_cell.length_c   1.000
_cell.angle_alpha   90.00
_cell.angle_beta   90.00
_cell.angle_gamma   90.00
#
_symmetry.space_group_name_H-M   'P 1'
#
loop_
_entity.id
_entity.type
_entity.pdbx_description
1 polymer ?
#
loop_
_entity_poly.entity_id
_entity_poly.type
_entity_poly.pdbx_seq_one_letter_code
_entity_poly.pdbx_strand_id
1 'polypeptide(L)'
;SWYRENSNKFTAANGGKPVQSFAFFHIPLPEYSYAVEDQNAVMVGTRMEQACSLKLNSGMFAAMKENGDIKGIFVGHDHDNDYAVYWNNILLAYGRYSGGNTVYNHLSNGARVIELTESGSSFTTWITLEKGERINKVVCPDDFIKDKNKNM
;
A
#
# COMPACT_ATOMS: atom_id res chain seq x y z
N SER A 1 -8.49 4.13 -20.13
CA SER A 1 -8.93 4.80 -18.86
C SER A 1 -7.97 5.93 -18.52
N TRP A 2 -8.42 6.92 -17.77
CA TRP A 2 -7.60 8.07 -17.34
C TRP A 2 -6.24 7.65 -16.73
N TYR A 3 -6.25 6.65 -15.85
CA TYR A 3 -5.02 6.12 -15.25
C TYR A 3 -4.04 5.61 -16.32
N ARG A 4 -4.47 4.69 -17.19
CA ARG A 4 -3.59 4.11 -18.23
C ARG A 4 -3.05 5.16 -19.18
N GLU A 5 -3.87 6.13 -19.57
CA GLU A 5 -3.47 7.22 -20.47
C GLU A 5 -2.37 8.08 -19.85
N ASN A 6 -2.50 8.44 -18.58
CA ASN A 6 -1.49 9.25 -17.88
C ASN A 6 -0.21 8.44 -17.58
N SER A 7 -0.32 7.22 -17.09
CA SER A 7 0.81 6.32 -16.88
C SER A 7 1.62 6.14 -18.18
N ASN A 8 0.94 5.88 -19.29
CA ASN A 8 1.60 5.73 -20.60
C ASN A 8 2.28 7.02 -21.08
N LYS A 9 1.67 8.20 -20.84
CA LYS A 9 2.30 9.51 -21.17
C LYS A 9 3.59 9.71 -20.37
N PHE A 10 3.57 9.44 -19.06
CA PHE A 10 4.76 9.57 -18.22
C PHE A 10 5.83 8.56 -18.62
N THR A 11 5.45 7.33 -18.90
CA THR A 11 6.37 6.29 -19.39
C THR A 11 7.03 6.72 -20.70
N ALA A 12 6.26 7.23 -21.67
CA ALA A 12 6.80 7.71 -22.93
C ALA A 12 7.75 8.90 -22.74
N ALA A 13 7.38 9.86 -21.89
CA ALA A 13 8.24 11.01 -21.56
C ALA A 13 9.53 10.60 -20.81
N ASN A 14 9.54 9.45 -20.14
CA ASN A 14 10.68 8.88 -19.41
C ASN A 14 11.46 7.84 -20.25
N GLY A 15 11.49 8.00 -21.56
CA GLY A 15 12.24 7.12 -22.46
C GLY A 15 11.73 5.67 -22.48
N GLY A 16 10.43 5.47 -22.31
CA GLY A 16 9.78 4.15 -22.33
C GLY A 16 9.88 3.37 -21.00
N LYS A 17 10.43 3.97 -19.96
CA LYS A 17 10.51 3.35 -18.62
C LYS A 17 9.39 3.84 -17.72
N PRO A 18 8.63 2.96 -17.04
CA PRO A 18 7.62 3.38 -16.09
C PRO A 18 8.19 4.29 -15.01
N VAL A 19 7.48 5.38 -14.71
CA VAL A 19 7.84 6.29 -13.62
C VAL A 19 7.26 5.72 -12.33
N GLN A 20 8.10 5.48 -11.32
CA GLN A 20 7.64 4.98 -10.03
C GLN A 20 6.59 5.92 -9.44
N SER A 21 5.43 5.38 -9.14
CA SER A 21 4.26 6.11 -8.71
C SER A 21 3.57 5.44 -7.53
N PHE A 22 2.76 6.22 -6.81
CA PHE A 22 1.95 5.75 -5.69
C PHE A 22 0.50 6.16 -5.92
N ALA A 23 -0.42 5.30 -5.51
CA ALA A 23 -1.85 5.57 -5.59
C ALA A 23 -2.43 5.80 -4.20
N PHE A 24 -3.27 6.84 -4.07
CA PHE A 24 -3.95 7.20 -2.83
C PHE A 24 -5.45 7.35 -3.11
N PHE A 25 -6.25 6.59 -2.41
CA PHE A 25 -7.71 6.72 -2.46
C PHE A 25 -8.34 6.17 -1.18
N HIS A 26 -9.63 6.43 -0.97
CA HIS A 26 -10.26 6.16 0.33
C HIS A 26 -10.64 4.70 0.51
N ILE A 27 -11.41 4.13 -0.42
CA ILE A 27 -12.00 2.78 -0.28
C ILE A 27 -11.00 1.74 -0.80
N PRO A 28 -10.70 0.68 -0.03
CA PRO A 28 -9.77 -0.35 -0.48
C PRO A 28 -10.26 -1.10 -1.71
N LEU A 29 -9.33 -1.62 -2.51
CA LEU A 29 -9.62 -2.54 -3.60
C LEU A 29 -9.90 -3.95 -3.05
N PRO A 30 -10.64 -4.82 -3.76
CA PRO A 30 -10.85 -6.21 -3.36
C PRO A 30 -9.57 -7.00 -3.09
N GLU A 31 -8.49 -6.61 -3.75
CA GLU A 31 -7.16 -7.22 -3.62
C GLU A 31 -6.56 -7.09 -2.22
N TYR A 32 -7.00 -6.14 -1.40
CA TYR A 32 -6.59 -6.06 0.01
C TYR A 32 -7.01 -7.31 0.79
N SER A 33 -8.20 -7.86 0.53
CA SER A 33 -8.64 -9.12 1.13
C SER A 33 -7.85 -10.31 0.58
N TYR A 34 -7.65 -10.37 -0.72
CA TYR A 34 -6.91 -11.48 -1.35
C TYR A 34 -5.46 -11.55 -0.90
N ALA A 35 -4.81 -10.39 -0.76
CA ALA A 35 -3.42 -10.31 -0.35
C ALA A 35 -3.16 -10.83 1.07
N VAL A 36 -4.07 -10.57 2.01
CA VAL A 36 -3.92 -11.06 3.40
C VAL A 36 -4.32 -12.53 3.59
N GLU A 37 -5.03 -13.10 2.63
CA GLU A 37 -5.37 -14.52 2.59
C GLU A 37 -4.28 -15.36 1.93
N ASP A 38 -3.35 -14.76 1.21
CA ASP A 38 -2.21 -15.47 0.61
C ASP A 38 -1.23 -15.91 1.69
N GLN A 39 -1.05 -17.23 1.83
CA GLN A 39 -0.17 -17.84 2.84
C GLN A 39 1.31 -17.43 2.70
N ASN A 40 1.71 -16.97 1.52
CA ASN A 40 3.08 -16.53 1.25
C ASN A 40 3.27 -15.03 1.52
N ALA A 41 2.20 -14.27 1.67
CA ALA A 41 2.31 -12.85 1.96
C ALA A 41 2.83 -12.60 3.38
N VAL A 42 3.60 -11.53 3.52
CA VAL A 42 4.01 -10.99 4.82
C VAL A 42 3.15 -9.77 5.09
N MET A 43 2.40 -9.81 6.17
CA MET A 43 1.61 -8.67 6.65
C MET A 43 2.30 -8.07 7.87
N VAL A 44 2.42 -6.74 7.89
CA VAL A 44 2.95 -5.97 9.02
C VAL A 44 1.91 -4.95 9.45
N GLY A 45 1.60 -4.90 10.73
CA GLY A 45 0.58 -4.02 11.29
C GLY A 45 -0.64 -4.77 11.80
N THR A 46 -1.72 -4.03 12.03
CA THR A 46 -2.95 -4.53 12.66
C THR A 46 -4.07 -4.66 11.64
N ARG A 47 -4.72 -5.82 11.67
CA ARG A 47 -5.97 -6.10 10.96
C ARG A 47 -7.01 -6.56 11.96
N MET A 48 -7.96 -5.71 12.26
CA MET A 48 -9.06 -6.04 13.19
C MET A 48 -10.40 -6.23 12.48
N GLU A 49 -10.49 -5.82 11.21
CA GLU A 49 -11.70 -5.96 10.41
C GLU A 49 -11.38 -6.38 8.97
N GLN A 50 -12.40 -6.89 8.27
CA GLN A 50 -12.27 -7.20 6.85
C GLN A 50 -12.19 -5.90 6.04
N ALA A 51 -11.41 -5.92 4.95
CA ALA A 51 -11.39 -4.79 4.02
C ALA A 51 -12.77 -4.58 3.39
N CYS A 52 -13.37 -3.41 3.66
CA CYS A 52 -14.68 -3.05 3.14
C CYS A 52 -14.57 -2.47 1.72
N SER A 53 -14.29 -3.34 0.76
CA SER A 53 -14.15 -2.99 -0.64
C SER A 53 -15.49 -3.03 -1.38
N LEU A 54 -15.53 -2.39 -2.54
CA LEU A 54 -16.69 -2.50 -3.43
C LEU A 54 -16.84 -3.94 -3.95
N LYS A 55 -18.08 -4.40 -4.10
CA LYS A 55 -18.39 -5.73 -4.66
C LYS A 55 -17.96 -5.86 -6.12
N LEU A 56 -18.02 -4.75 -6.87
CA LEU A 56 -17.59 -4.72 -8.26
C LEU A 56 -16.08 -4.43 -8.34
N ASN A 57 -15.31 -5.41 -8.81
CA ASN A 57 -13.91 -5.20 -9.16
C ASN A 57 -13.79 -4.52 -10.53
N SER A 58 -13.32 -3.28 -10.56
CA SER A 58 -13.16 -2.50 -11.80
C SER A 58 -11.91 -2.87 -12.61
N GLY A 59 -11.08 -3.80 -12.14
CA GLY A 59 -9.80 -4.15 -12.74
C GLY A 59 -8.70 -3.09 -12.53
N MET A 60 -8.86 -2.22 -11.56
CA MET A 60 -7.88 -1.14 -11.29
C MET A 60 -6.52 -1.69 -10.88
N PHE A 61 -6.49 -2.69 -9.99
CA PHE A 61 -5.26 -3.35 -9.59
C PHE A 61 -4.54 -4.02 -10.77
N ALA A 62 -5.27 -4.75 -11.60
CA ALA A 62 -4.73 -5.37 -12.82
C ALA A 62 -4.11 -4.32 -13.76
N ALA A 63 -4.79 -3.18 -13.95
CA ALA A 63 -4.26 -2.09 -14.74
C ALA A 63 -2.93 -1.53 -14.18
N MET A 64 -2.84 -1.34 -12.87
CA MET A 64 -1.62 -0.88 -12.17
C MET A 64 -0.49 -1.91 -12.29
N LYS A 65 -0.82 -3.19 -12.13
CA LYS A 65 0.14 -4.28 -12.28
C LYS A 65 0.70 -4.36 -13.70
N GLU A 66 -0.14 -4.26 -14.72
CA GLU A 66 0.26 -4.31 -16.13
C GLU A 66 1.14 -3.12 -16.54
N ASN A 67 0.81 -1.91 -16.09
CA ASN A 67 1.60 -0.71 -16.39
C ASN A 67 2.94 -0.69 -15.62
N GLY A 68 3.04 -1.35 -14.45
CA GLY A 68 4.27 -1.54 -13.70
C GLY A 68 4.85 -0.30 -13.01
N ASP A 69 4.13 0.82 -13.03
CA ASP A 69 4.53 2.09 -12.44
C ASP A 69 4.19 2.19 -10.95
N ILE A 70 3.06 1.61 -10.50
CA ILE A 70 2.62 1.70 -9.11
C ILE A 70 3.44 0.77 -8.20
N LYS A 71 4.05 1.36 -7.17
CA LYS A 71 4.84 0.65 -6.16
C LYS A 71 4.08 0.47 -4.85
N GLY A 72 3.11 1.31 -4.58
CA GLY A 72 2.26 1.21 -3.40
C GLY A 72 0.90 1.84 -3.61
N ILE A 73 -0.10 1.23 -2.98
CA ILE A 73 -1.48 1.72 -2.91
C ILE A 73 -1.80 1.97 -1.45
N PHE A 74 -2.26 3.17 -1.13
CA PHE A 74 -2.56 3.60 0.23
C PHE A 74 -4.03 3.99 0.34
N VAL A 75 -4.71 3.40 1.32
CA VAL A 75 -6.16 3.55 1.52
C VAL A 75 -6.50 3.92 2.97
N GLY A 76 -7.75 4.27 3.21
CA GLY A 76 -8.36 4.46 4.54
C GLY A 76 -9.61 3.59 4.69
N HIS A 77 -10.74 4.21 5.08
CA HIS A 77 -12.06 3.62 5.20
C HIS A 77 -12.25 2.74 6.44
N ASP A 78 -11.49 1.69 6.60
CA ASP A 78 -11.60 0.72 7.69
C ASP A 78 -10.72 1.21 8.85
N HIS A 79 -11.34 1.77 9.90
CA HIS A 79 -10.65 2.55 10.94
C HIS A 79 -9.77 1.68 11.85
N ASP A 80 -10.08 0.39 11.97
CA ASP A 80 -9.37 -0.56 12.81
C ASP A 80 -8.34 -1.40 12.04
N ASN A 81 -7.99 -0.96 10.83
CA ASN A 81 -6.90 -1.51 10.04
C ASN A 81 -5.77 -0.49 9.87
N ASP A 82 -4.53 -0.94 10.06
CA ASP A 82 -3.33 -0.16 9.74
C ASP A 82 -2.25 -1.01 9.07
N TYR A 83 -2.59 -2.20 8.61
CA TYR A 83 -1.64 -3.12 8.04
C TYR A 83 -1.07 -2.67 6.68
N ALA A 84 0.08 -3.25 6.36
CA ALA A 84 0.71 -3.23 5.05
C ALA A 84 1.03 -4.66 4.63
N VAL A 85 0.75 -5.02 3.39
CA VAL A 85 1.04 -6.32 2.80
C VAL A 85 1.58 -6.15 1.39
N TYR A 86 2.65 -6.86 1.07
CA TYR A 86 3.24 -6.80 -0.27
C TYR A 86 2.72 -7.98 -1.11
N TRP A 87 2.05 -7.66 -2.20
CA TRP A 87 1.41 -8.65 -3.03
C TRP A 87 1.52 -8.29 -4.52
N ASN A 88 1.91 -9.25 -5.32
CA ASN A 88 2.10 -9.04 -6.77
C ASN A 88 2.99 -7.83 -7.12
N ASN A 89 4.06 -7.59 -6.35
CA ASN A 89 5.02 -6.50 -6.50
C ASN A 89 4.45 -5.08 -6.25
N ILE A 90 3.35 -4.98 -5.53
CA ILE A 90 2.74 -3.72 -5.09
C ILE A 90 2.49 -3.79 -3.59
N LEU A 91 2.88 -2.75 -2.86
CA LEU A 91 2.51 -2.62 -1.45
C LEU A 91 1.05 -2.17 -1.34
N LEU A 92 0.23 -2.92 -0.63
CA LEU A 92 -1.13 -2.56 -0.25
C LEU A 92 -1.11 -2.15 1.23
N ALA A 93 -1.39 -0.90 1.54
CA ALA A 93 -1.27 -0.40 2.90
C ALA A 93 -2.45 0.49 3.31
N TYR A 94 -2.91 0.30 4.53
CA TYR A 94 -3.85 1.23 5.15
C TYR A 94 -3.12 2.42 5.75
N GLY A 95 -3.75 3.59 5.70
CA GLY A 95 -3.44 4.69 6.60
C GLY A 95 -3.81 4.34 8.05
N ARG A 96 -3.49 5.23 8.97
CA ARG A 96 -3.98 5.15 10.35
C ARG A 96 -5.05 6.19 10.53
N TYR A 97 -6.16 5.83 11.18
CA TYR A 97 -7.20 6.80 11.51
C TYR A 97 -6.63 7.92 12.40
N SER A 98 -6.92 9.16 12.03
CA SER A 98 -6.38 10.36 12.70
C SER A 98 -7.43 11.33 13.16
N GLY A 99 -8.71 11.07 12.87
CA GLY A 99 -9.83 11.93 13.19
C GLY A 99 -10.35 11.77 14.62
N GLY A 100 -11.37 12.56 14.95
CA GLY A 100 -12.19 12.43 16.15
C GLY A 100 -13.65 12.24 15.82
N ASN A 101 -14.46 11.90 16.82
CA ASN A 101 -15.92 11.75 16.68
C ASN A 101 -16.38 10.70 15.65
N THR A 102 -15.60 9.62 15.48
CA THR A 102 -16.02 8.49 14.66
C THR A 102 -17.00 7.58 15.39
N VAL A 103 -17.72 6.76 14.65
CA VAL A 103 -18.64 5.74 15.19
C VAL A 103 -17.87 4.58 15.83
N TYR A 104 -16.64 4.32 15.39
CA TYR A 104 -15.74 3.31 15.94
C TYR A 104 -14.28 3.65 15.62
N ASN A 105 -13.39 3.35 16.53
CA ASN A 105 -11.95 3.37 16.39
C ASN A 105 -11.32 2.75 17.65
N HIS A 106 -10.82 1.52 17.56
CA HIS A 106 -10.19 0.81 18.67
C HIS A 106 -8.68 1.03 18.71
N LEU A 107 -8.10 1.44 17.58
CA LEU A 107 -6.69 1.77 17.50
C LEU A 107 -6.44 3.23 17.92
N SER A 108 -5.32 3.53 18.56
CA SER A 108 -4.92 4.91 18.84
C SER A 108 -4.69 5.70 17.56
N ASN A 109 -5.02 6.99 17.57
CA ASN A 109 -4.85 7.87 16.43
C ASN A 109 -3.40 7.98 15.97
N GLY A 110 -3.22 8.21 14.69
CA GLY A 110 -1.91 8.34 14.08
C GLY A 110 -1.99 8.63 12.59
N ALA A 111 -0.84 8.53 11.92
CA ALA A 111 -0.75 8.71 10.48
C ALA A 111 0.29 7.77 9.89
N ARG A 112 0.06 7.28 8.69
CA ARG A 112 1.09 6.58 7.93
C ARG A 112 2.01 7.60 7.27
N VAL A 113 3.30 7.41 7.47
CA VAL A 113 4.36 8.19 6.83
C VAL A 113 4.99 7.34 5.72
N ILE A 114 5.32 7.98 4.61
CA ILE A 114 6.02 7.38 3.47
C ILE A 114 7.25 8.24 3.21
N GLU A 115 8.41 7.63 3.28
CA GLU A 115 9.70 8.29 3.04
C GLU A 115 10.27 7.78 1.73
N LEU A 116 10.51 8.69 0.81
CA LEU A 116 11.03 8.41 -0.53
C LEU A 116 12.44 8.97 -0.65
N THR A 117 13.27 8.29 -1.45
CA THR A 117 14.60 8.78 -1.85
C THR A 117 14.61 9.00 -3.36
N GLU A 118 15.16 10.12 -3.83
CA GLU A 118 15.19 10.46 -5.27
C GLU A 118 15.85 9.39 -6.15
N SER A 119 16.85 8.70 -5.63
CA SER A 119 17.64 7.72 -6.39
C SER A 119 17.26 6.27 -6.13
N GLY A 120 16.31 6.01 -5.23
CA GLY A 120 16.01 4.68 -4.73
C GLY A 120 14.85 3.99 -5.46
N SER A 121 14.98 2.67 -5.63
CA SER A 121 13.86 1.81 -6.04
C SER A 121 13.01 1.33 -4.86
N SER A 122 13.50 1.52 -3.63
CA SER A 122 12.83 1.20 -2.37
C SER A 122 12.32 2.46 -1.69
N PHE A 123 11.35 2.29 -0.81
CA PHE A 123 10.82 3.34 0.05
C PHE A 123 10.55 2.78 1.44
N THR A 124 10.53 3.66 2.42
CA THR A 124 10.23 3.28 3.81
C THR A 124 8.85 3.79 4.21
N THR A 125 8.10 3.01 4.96
CA THR A 125 6.83 3.45 5.53
C THR A 125 6.67 2.98 6.97
N TRP A 126 5.97 3.77 7.79
CA TRP A 126 5.66 3.47 9.18
C TRP A 126 4.39 4.18 9.62
N ILE A 127 3.87 3.81 10.78
CA ILE A 127 2.82 4.56 11.47
C ILE A 127 3.46 5.44 12.53
N THR A 128 3.14 6.71 12.54
CA THR A 128 3.43 7.62 13.66
C THR A 128 2.16 7.82 14.47
N LEU A 129 2.18 7.44 15.74
CA LEU A 129 1.06 7.64 16.66
C LEU A 129 1.01 9.09 17.16
N GLU A 130 -0.14 9.50 17.72
CA GLU A 130 -0.38 10.86 18.18
C GLU A 130 0.71 11.41 19.11
N LYS A 131 1.31 10.55 19.94
CA LYS A 131 2.40 10.92 20.87
C LYS A 131 3.80 10.88 20.25
N GLY A 132 3.89 10.68 18.93
CA GLY A 132 5.16 10.66 18.19
C GLY A 132 5.86 9.29 18.14
N GLU A 133 5.31 8.26 18.77
CA GLU A 133 5.84 6.90 18.65
C GLU A 133 5.73 6.41 17.21
N ARG A 134 6.78 5.74 16.71
CA ARG A 134 6.82 5.11 15.39
C ARG A 134 6.71 3.61 15.52
N ILE A 135 5.71 3.01 14.86
CA ILE A 135 5.47 1.58 14.86
C ILE A 135 5.39 1.04 13.42
N ASN A 136 5.54 -0.28 13.28
CA ASN A 136 5.36 -1.00 12.00
C ASN A 136 6.20 -0.42 10.85
N LYS A 137 7.46 -0.02 11.14
CA LYS A 137 8.39 0.49 10.13
C LYS A 137 8.86 -0.65 9.25
N VAL A 138 8.74 -0.46 7.93
CA VAL A 138 9.19 -1.40 6.90
C VAL A 138 9.85 -0.68 5.75
N VAL A 139 10.84 -1.35 5.14
CA VAL A 139 11.46 -0.98 3.87
C VAL A 139 10.84 -1.84 2.76
N CYS A 140 10.19 -1.21 1.82
CA CYS A 140 9.52 -1.90 0.72
C CYS A 140 10.37 -1.85 -0.56
N PRO A 141 10.55 -2.98 -1.26
CA PRO A 141 9.99 -4.30 -1.00
C PRO A 141 10.77 -5.17 -0.01
N ASP A 142 11.93 -4.75 0.46
CA ASP A 142 12.97 -5.56 1.09
C ASP A 142 12.50 -6.38 2.29
N ASP A 143 11.69 -5.81 3.17
CA ASP A 143 11.22 -6.49 4.39
C ASP A 143 10.09 -7.49 4.13
N PHE A 144 9.51 -7.47 2.93
CA PHE A 144 8.43 -8.36 2.54
C PHE A 144 8.90 -9.58 1.73
N ILE A 145 10.17 -9.64 1.32
CA ILE A 145 10.73 -10.72 0.53
C ILE A 145 11.36 -11.76 1.47
N LYS A 146 10.68 -12.91 1.62
CA LYS A 146 11.10 -13.98 2.55
C LYS A 146 12.41 -14.68 2.18
N ASP A 147 12.80 -14.69 0.91
CA ASP A 147 13.88 -15.53 0.38
C ASP A 147 15.09 -14.70 -0.10
N LYS A 148 15.68 -13.87 0.79
CA LYS A 148 16.97 -13.21 0.47
C LYS A 148 18.16 -14.19 0.37
N ASN A 149 18.02 -15.46 0.80
CA ASN A 149 19.12 -16.41 0.97
C ASN A 149 19.04 -17.68 0.11
N LYS A 150 18.15 -17.78 -0.87
CA LYS A 150 18.08 -18.97 -1.74
C LYS A 150 18.99 -18.96 -2.97
N ASN A 151 19.81 -17.91 -3.12
CA ASN A 151 20.80 -17.78 -4.21
C ASN A 151 22.25 -17.70 -3.66
N MET A 152 22.60 -18.56 -2.73
CA MET A 152 23.99 -18.93 -2.43
C MET A 152 24.20 -20.40 -2.65
#